data_c01f5765b377b249f2487dd7e69eab0b
#
_entry.id   c01f5765b377b249f2487dd7e69eab0b
#
_cell.length_a   1.000
_cell.length_b   1.000
_cell.length_c   1.000
_cell.angle_alpha   90.00
_cell.angle_beta   90.00
_cell.angle_gamma   90.00
#
_symmetry.space_group_name_H-M   'P 1'
#
loop_
_entity.id
_entity.type
_entity.pdbx_description
1 polymer ?
#
loop_
_entity_poly.entity_id
_entity_poly.type
_entity_poly.pdbx_seq_one_letter_code
_entity_poly.pdbx_strand_id
1 'polypeptide(L)'
;MGAMRYSIPIIILLTASLAFANFIFLEYSATPYTNSVVIEWVTKSESDVEKFLILRSGDDKNFVEIGSVDSKGTGERYSYTDDNVVFKDSQTFFYKLRAVNSDDSSVEETQSLIVHPNISGIYRTWGAIKAMFR
;
A
#
# COMPACT_ATOMS: atom_id res chain seq x y z
N MET A 1 -49.93 22.55 40.19
CA MET A 1 -49.45 22.99 38.88
C MET A 1 -48.22 22.22 38.54
N GLY A 2 -48.36 21.24 37.68
CA GLY A 2 -47.22 20.46 37.21
C GLY A 2 -46.32 21.29 36.31
N ALA A 3 -45.09 21.49 36.73
CA ALA A 3 -44.11 22.01 35.83
C ALA A 3 -43.92 21.00 34.71
N MET A 4 -44.36 21.34 33.52
CA MET A 4 -44.04 20.57 32.33
C MET A 4 -42.53 20.61 32.13
N ARG A 5 -41.90 19.55 32.55
CA ARG A 5 -40.49 19.36 32.21
C ARG A 5 -40.45 18.86 30.79
N TYR A 6 -40.20 19.76 29.88
CA TYR A 6 -39.83 19.38 28.54
C TYR A 6 -38.41 18.86 28.63
N SER A 7 -38.26 17.51 28.61
CA SER A 7 -36.94 16.96 28.31
C SER A 7 -36.70 17.24 26.84
N ILE A 8 -35.93 18.25 26.58
CA ILE A 8 -35.40 18.45 25.24
C ILE A 8 -34.51 17.26 24.98
N PRO A 9 -34.85 16.35 24.04
CA PRO A 9 -33.88 15.33 23.67
C PRO A 9 -32.65 16.10 23.16
N ILE A 10 -31.56 15.96 23.85
CA ILE A 10 -30.29 16.37 23.29
C ILE A 10 -30.06 15.42 22.10
N ILE A 11 -30.55 15.87 20.96
CA ILE A 11 -30.13 15.23 19.71
C ILE A 11 -28.65 15.60 19.61
N ILE A 12 -27.82 14.71 20.12
CA ILE A 12 -26.42 14.71 19.77
C ILE A 12 -26.45 14.39 18.27
N LEU A 13 -26.51 15.46 17.47
CA LEU A 13 -26.21 15.38 16.09
C LEU A 13 -24.75 14.97 16.06
N LEU A 14 -24.52 13.66 16.05
CA LEU A 14 -23.22 13.13 15.69
C LEU A 14 -23.07 13.51 14.22
N THR A 15 -22.67 14.75 13.98
CA THR A 15 -22.07 15.09 12.71
C THR A 15 -20.85 14.22 12.67
N ALA A 16 -21.00 13.02 12.12
CA ALA A 16 -19.88 12.37 11.50
C ALA A 16 -19.40 13.41 10.50
N SER A 17 -18.48 14.26 10.91
CA SER A 17 -17.65 14.96 9.98
C SER A 17 -17.02 13.80 9.22
N LEU A 18 -17.54 13.52 8.05
CA LEU A 18 -16.81 12.86 7.01
C LEU A 18 -15.61 13.80 6.83
N ALA A 19 -14.60 13.59 7.66
CA ALA A 19 -13.30 14.08 7.33
C ALA A 19 -13.04 13.45 5.98
N PHE A 20 -13.20 14.22 4.93
CA PHE A 20 -12.62 13.91 3.64
C PHE A 20 -11.12 13.96 3.91
N ALA A 21 -10.62 12.85 4.47
CA ALA A 21 -9.21 12.64 4.58
C ALA A 21 -8.72 12.80 3.15
N ASN A 22 -7.90 13.82 2.90
CA ASN A 22 -7.23 13.98 1.64
C ASN A 22 -6.27 12.82 1.52
N PHE A 23 -6.77 11.70 1.01
CA PHE A 23 -5.95 10.52 0.78
C PHE A 23 -4.86 10.90 -0.23
N ILE A 24 -3.63 10.64 0.14
CA ILE A 24 -2.51 10.80 -0.77
C ILE A 24 -2.53 9.67 -1.79
N PHE A 25 -2.63 8.43 -1.31
CA PHE A 25 -2.64 7.25 -2.19
C PHE A 25 -4.06 6.91 -2.64
N LEU A 26 -4.31 7.03 -3.93
CA LEU A 26 -5.58 6.63 -4.54
C LEU A 26 -5.60 5.13 -4.83
N GLU A 27 -4.52 4.63 -5.43
CA GLU A 27 -4.34 3.23 -5.79
C GLU A 27 -2.89 2.84 -5.53
N TYR A 28 -2.67 1.60 -5.13
CA TYR A 28 -1.33 1.05 -4.99
C TYR A 28 -1.36 -0.46 -5.14
N SER A 29 -0.31 -1.01 -5.74
CA SER A 29 -0.20 -2.44 -6.01
C SER A 29 1.26 -2.89 -6.01
N ALA A 30 1.46 -4.17 -5.81
CA ALA A 30 2.75 -4.82 -5.95
C ALA A 30 2.58 -6.09 -6.77
N THR A 31 3.32 -6.21 -7.85
CA THR A 31 3.22 -7.32 -8.78
C THR A 31 4.53 -8.09 -8.81
N PRO A 32 4.52 -9.38 -8.46
CA PRO A 32 5.72 -10.21 -8.50
C PRO A 32 6.06 -10.66 -9.92
N TYR A 33 7.34 -10.65 -10.21
CA TYR A 33 7.95 -11.26 -11.40
C TYR A 33 8.99 -12.29 -10.95
N THR A 34 9.71 -12.89 -11.87
CA THR A 34 10.64 -13.98 -11.52
C THR A 34 11.69 -13.58 -10.48
N ASN A 35 12.33 -12.43 -10.64
CA ASN A 35 13.36 -11.93 -9.72
C ASN A 35 13.15 -10.49 -9.29
N SER A 36 11.92 -10.01 -9.40
CA SER A 36 11.61 -8.64 -9.06
C SER A 36 10.18 -8.47 -8.62
N VAL A 37 9.91 -7.35 -7.97
CA VAL A 37 8.56 -6.90 -7.64
C VAL A 37 8.42 -5.48 -8.15
N VAL A 38 7.36 -5.21 -8.89
CA VAL A 38 7.02 -3.87 -9.36
C VAL A 38 5.94 -3.30 -8.46
N ILE A 39 6.28 -2.22 -7.78
CA ILE A 39 5.36 -1.47 -6.93
C ILE A 39 4.87 -0.26 -7.74
N GLU A 40 3.57 -0.12 -7.88
CA GLU A 40 2.95 0.99 -8.58
C GLU A 40 1.95 1.70 -7.69
N TRP A 41 1.83 3.00 -7.84
CA TRP A 41 0.83 3.78 -7.13
C TRP A 41 0.41 5.00 -7.93
N VAL A 42 -0.78 5.48 -7.61
CA VAL A 42 -1.35 6.72 -8.16
C VAL A 42 -1.74 7.60 -6.98
N THR A 43 -1.42 8.86 -7.06
CA THR A 43 -1.77 9.82 -6.02
C THR A 43 -3.03 10.59 -6.36
N LYS A 44 -3.84 10.88 -5.35
CA LYS A 44 -4.96 11.80 -5.44
C LYS A 44 -4.51 13.21 -5.08
N SER A 45 -3.68 13.34 -4.07
CA SER A 45 -3.14 14.60 -3.58
C SER A 45 -1.71 14.39 -3.13
N GLU A 46 -0.87 15.39 -3.33
CA GLU A 46 0.52 15.38 -2.87
C GLU A 46 0.82 16.61 -2.00
N SER A 47 -0.19 17.15 -1.34
CA SER A 47 -0.03 18.23 -0.37
C SER A 47 0.97 17.83 0.70
N ASP A 48 2.01 18.64 0.86
CA ASP A 48 3.08 18.44 1.84
C ASP A 48 3.91 17.16 1.65
N VAL A 49 3.83 16.53 0.47
CA VAL A 49 4.63 15.37 0.13
C VAL A 49 5.85 15.77 -0.66
N GLU A 50 7.03 15.45 -0.16
CA GLU A 50 8.29 15.65 -0.88
C GLU A 50 8.70 14.40 -1.63
N LYS A 51 8.57 13.24 -1.00
CA LYS A 51 8.94 11.96 -1.60
C LYS A 51 8.12 10.81 -1.03
N PHE A 52 8.19 9.68 -1.72
CA PHE A 52 7.61 8.42 -1.31
C PHE A 52 8.72 7.45 -0.97
N LEU A 53 8.63 6.82 0.20
CA LEU A 53 9.53 5.77 0.61
C LEU A 53 8.91 4.41 0.28
N ILE A 54 9.71 3.51 -0.26
CA ILE A 54 9.30 2.14 -0.49
C ILE A 54 9.89 1.29 0.64
N LEU A 55 9.02 0.60 1.36
CA LEU A 55 9.37 -0.21 2.51
C LEU A 55 9.10 -1.67 2.22
N ARG A 56 9.99 -2.55 2.65
CA ARG A 56 9.87 -4.00 2.47
C ARG A 56 10.04 -4.71 3.80
N SER A 57 9.29 -5.78 3.99
CA SER A 57 9.39 -6.65 5.17
C SER A 57 9.25 -8.13 4.78
N GLY A 58 9.90 -9.00 5.53
CA GLY A 58 9.71 -10.44 5.43
C GLY A 58 8.71 -11.00 6.43
N ASP A 59 8.26 -10.20 7.41
CA ASP A 59 7.42 -10.66 8.53
C ASP A 59 6.19 -9.78 8.77
N ASP A 60 5.97 -8.76 7.95
CA ASP A 60 4.90 -7.75 8.09
C ASP A 60 4.98 -6.93 9.39
N LYS A 61 6.12 -6.92 10.04
CA LYS A 61 6.36 -6.19 11.28
C LYS A 61 7.54 -5.25 11.19
N ASN A 62 8.66 -5.77 10.71
CA ASN A 62 9.91 -5.04 10.57
C ASN A 62 10.09 -4.63 9.12
N PHE A 63 9.86 -3.36 8.83
CA PHE A 63 9.99 -2.78 7.50
C PHE A 63 11.30 -2.04 7.35
N VAL A 64 11.94 -2.22 6.22
CA VAL A 64 13.20 -1.57 5.86
C VAL A 64 12.95 -0.73 4.61
N GLU A 65 13.44 0.50 4.60
CA GLU A 65 13.42 1.34 3.41
C GLU A 65 14.36 0.75 2.35
N ILE A 66 13.80 0.47 1.17
CA ILE A 66 14.57 -0.07 0.05
C ILE A 66 14.76 0.94 -1.08
N GLY A 67 14.05 2.03 -1.07
CA GLY A 67 14.19 3.09 -2.05
C GLY A 67 13.24 4.24 -1.80
N SER A 68 13.39 5.28 -2.60
CA SER A 68 12.52 6.44 -2.57
C SER A 68 12.30 7.00 -3.96
N VAL A 69 11.17 7.67 -4.15
CA VAL A 69 10.82 8.37 -5.38
C VAL A 69 10.32 9.76 -5.03
N ASP A 70 10.86 10.78 -5.69
CA ASP A 70 10.44 12.16 -5.47
C ASP A 70 9.01 12.41 -5.96
N SER A 71 8.30 13.26 -5.26
CA SER A 71 6.97 13.71 -5.66
C SER A 71 7.07 14.50 -6.98
N LYS A 72 6.17 14.21 -7.92
CA LYS A 72 6.13 14.84 -9.26
C LYS A 72 4.93 15.74 -9.46
N GLY A 73 3.96 15.67 -8.57
CA GLY A 73 2.71 16.40 -8.64
C GLY A 73 1.48 15.51 -8.50
N THR A 74 0.34 16.13 -8.25
CA THR A 74 -0.92 15.44 -7.99
C THR A 74 -1.40 14.66 -9.21
N GLY A 75 -1.91 13.45 -8.98
CA GLY A 75 -2.52 12.62 -10.01
C GLY A 75 -1.52 11.86 -10.88
N GLU A 76 -0.25 11.88 -10.53
CA GLU A 76 0.79 11.14 -11.24
C GLU A 76 0.79 9.65 -10.91
N ARG A 77 1.22 8.87 -11.89
CA ARG A 77 1.48 7.45 -11.71
C ARG A 77 2.96 7.23 -11.45
N TYR A 78 3.25 6.44 -10.43
CA TYR A 78 4.60 6.11 -10.02
C TYR A 78 4.85 4.62 -10.14
N SER A 79 6.10 4.25 -10.36
CA SER A 79 6.55 2.88 -10.38
C SER A 79 7.93 2.77 -9.75
N TYR A 80 8.12 1.73 -8.97
CA TYR A 80 9.42 1.35 -8.40
C TYR A 80 9.62 -0.15 -8.56
N THR A 81 10.76 -0.54 -9.08
CA THR A 81 11.09 -1.95 -9.25
C THR A 81 12.10 -2.38 -8.18
N ASP A 82 11.69 -3.31 -7.34
CA ASP A 82 12.57 -3.99 -6.42
C ASP A 82 13.17 -5.21 -7.12
N ASP A 83 14.41 -5.08 -7.57
CA ASP A 83 15.13 -6.12 -8.32
C ASP A 83 16.08 -6.95 -7.43
N ASN A 84 16.16 -6.63 -6.13
CA ASN A 84 16.95 -7.37 -5.16
C ASN A 84 16.14 -8.47 -4.45
N VAL A 85 15.03 -8.87 -5.01
CA VAL A 85 14.18 -9.91 -4.45
C VAL A 85 14.54 -11.25 -5.06
N VAL A 86 15.06 -12.15 -4.24
CA VAL A 86 15.22 -13.54 -4.60
C VAL A 86 14.14 -14.32 -3.86
N PHE A 87 13.14 -14.80 -4.60
CA PHE A 87 12.13 -15.67 -4.04
C PHE A 87 12.70 -17.07 -3.85
N LYS A 88 13.17 -17.36 -2.65
CA LYS A 88 13.59 -18.70 -2.26
C LYS A 88 12.47 -19.37 -1.46
N ASP A 89 12.12 -20.59 -1.82
CA ASP A 89 11.30 -21.48 -1.00
C ASP A 89 9.94 -20.88 -0.57
N SER A 90 9.20 -20.29 -1.49
CA SER A 90 7.87 -19.75 -1.23
C SER A 90 7.84 -18.58 -0.23
N GLN A 91 8.92 -17.84 -0.14
CA GLN A 91 9.02 -16.69 0.75
C GLN A 91 8.00 -15.61 0.35
N THR A 92 7.29 -15.08 1.34
CA THR A 92 6.36 -13.98 1.17
C THR A 92 7.04 -12.68 1.56
N PHE A 93 6.82 -11.63 0.77
CA PHE A 93 7.27 -10.28 1.07
C PHE A 93 6.10 -9.34 1.27
N PHE A 94 6.32 -8.33 2.08
CA PHE A 94 5.34 -7.30 2.39
C PHE A 94 5.93 -5.95 2.01
N TYR A 95 5.13 -5.14 1.34
CA TYR A 95 5.53 -3.80 0.92
C TYR A 95 4.58 -2.75 1.46
N LYS A 96 5.13 -1.60 1.78
CA LYS A 96 4.38 -0.41 2.13
C LYS A 96 4.96 0.79 1.42
N LEU A 97 4.11 1.77 1.18
CA LEU A 97 4.51 3.09 0.73
C LEU A 97 4.28 4.09 1.86
N ARG A 98 5.24 4.96 2.05
CA ARG A 98 5.15 6.05 3.02
C ARG A 98 5.41 7.36 2.31
N ALA A 99 4.43 8.26 2.35
CA ALA A 99 4.61 9.63 1.91
C ALA A 99 5.23 10.43 3.05
N VAL A 100 6.29 11.16 2.75
CA VAL A 100 7.00 11.98 3.72
C VAL A 100 7.13 13.40 3.24
N ASN A 101 7.17 14.34 4.20
CA ASN A 101 7.39 15.75 3.94
C ASN A 101 8.89 16.08 3.91
N SER A 102 9.24 17.37 3.79
CA SER A 102 10.62 17.84 3.76
C SER A 102 11.42 17.55 5.03
N ASP A 103 10.74 17.34 6.15
CA ASP A 103 11.37 17.01 7.44
C ASP A 103 11.48 15.50 7.66
N ASP A 104 11.22 14.70 6.64
CA ASP A 104 11.15 13.23 6.70
C ASP A 104 10.05 12.69 7.65
N SER A 105 9.12 13.54 8.04
CA SER A 105 7.96 13.12 8.83
C SER A 105 6.93 12.41 7.95
N SER A 106 6.38 11.32 8.47
CA SER A 106 5.34 10.56 7.77
C SER A 106 4.05 11.38 7.67
N VAL A 107 3.56 11.56 6.44
CA VAL A 107 2.27 12.19 6.17
C VAL A 107 1.18 11.14 6.04
N GLU A 108 1.45 10.08 5.30
CA GLU A 108 0.54 8.94 5.13
C GLU A 108 1.33 7.68 4.81
N GLU A 109 0.84 6.56 5.29
CA GLU A 109 1.40 5.24 5.02
C GLU A 109 0.31 4.30 4.55
N THR A 110 0.59 3.50 3.53
CA THR A 110 -0.35 2.50 3.03
C THR A 110 -0.45 1.30 3.96
N GLN A 111 -1.47 0.48 3.74
CA GLN A 111 -1.50 -0.86 4.29
C GLN A 111 -0.46 -1.74 3.60
N SER A 112 -0.12 -2.87 4.23
CA SER A 112 0.80 -3.83 3.63
C SER A 112 0.24 -4.43 2.35
N LEU A 113 1.09 -4.49 1.34
CA LEU A 113 0.85 -5.25 0.12
C LEU A 113 1.57 -6.59 0.25
N ILE A 114 0.85 -7.68 0.18
CA ILE A 114 1.38 -9.03 0.31
C ILE A 114 1.79 -9.54 -1.07
N VAL A 115 3.04 -9.96 -1.19
CA VAL A 115 3.58 -10.48 -2.45
C VAL A 115 4.05 -11.91 -2.23
N HIS A 116 3.41 -12.83 -2.93
CA HIS A 116 3.84 -14.21 -3.00
C HIS A 116 4.77 -14.42 -4.22
N PRO A 117 5.67 -15.40 -4.14
CA PRO A 117 6.51 -15.71 -5.30
C PRO A 117 5.67 -15.94 -6.55
N ASN A 118 6.15 -15.42 -7.69
CA ASN A 118 5.51 -15.72 -8.96
C ASN A 118 5.87 -17.14 -9.39
N ILE A 119 4.98 -18.07 -9.08
CA ILE A 119 5.13 -19.49 -9.41
C ILE A 119 4.48 -19.85 -10.76
N SER A 120 3.97 -18.88 -11.49
CA SER A 120 3.32 -19.15 -12.79
C SER A 120 4.25 -19.87 -13.75
N GLY A 121 5.55 -19.54 -13.76
CA GLY A 121 6.55 -20.25 -14.54
C GLY A 121 6.72 -21.71 -14.09
N ILE A 122 6.68 -21.96 -12.78
CA ILE A 122 6.75 -23.30 -12.19
C ILE A 122 5.50 -24.09 -12.56
N TYR A 123 4.33 -23.49 -12.48
CA TYR A 123 3.07 -24.13 -12.87
C TYR A 123 3.02 -24.47 -14.36
N ARG A 124 3.55 -23.60 -15.21
CA ARG A 124 3.65 -23.89 -16.64
C ARG A 124 4.54 -25.10 -16.90
N THR A 125 5.71 -25.16 -16.25
CA THR A 125 6.62 -26.30 -16.33
C THR A 125 5.95 -27.56 -15.81
N TRP A 126 5.27 -27.47 -14.67
CA TRP A 126 4.56 -28.59 -14.07
C TRP A 126 3.40 -29.08 -14.95
N GLY A 127 2.64 -28.16 -15.53
CA GLY A 127 1.59 -28.48 -16.50
C GLY A 127 2.13 -29.19 -17.74
N ALA A 128 3.27 -28.74 -18.26
CA ALA A 128 3.95 -29.40 -19.38
C ALA A 128 4.42 -30.82 -18.99
N ILE A 129 4.98 -30.98 -17.81
CA ILE A 129 5.41 -32.30 -17.29
C ILE A 129 4.19 -33.23 -17.16
N LYS A 130 3.09 -32.75 -16.59
CA LYS A 130 1.86 -33.55 -16.47
C LYS A 130 1.31 -33.97 -17.83
N ALA A 131 1.37 -33.08 -18.82
CA ALA A 131 0.93 -33.39 -20.20
C ALA A 131 1.78 -34.48 -20.81
N MET A 132 3.05 -34.60 -20.46
CA MET A 132 3.96 -35.64 -20.97
C MET A 132 3.67 -37.03 -20.41
N PHE A 133 2.97 -37.12 -19.28
CA PHE A 133 2.63 -38.39 -18.64
C PHE A 133 1.20 -38.88 -18.87
N ARG A 134 0.51 -38.29 -19.80
CA ARG A 134 -0.82 -38.74 -20.22
C ARG A 134 -0.75 -39.81 -21.29
#